data_a9665a6654d132fad65e8149d679b01a
#
_entry.id   a9665a6654d132fad65e8149d679b01a
#
_cell.length_a   1.000
_cell.length_b   1.000
_cell.length_c   1.000
_cell.angle_alpha   90.00
_cell.angle_beta   90.00
_cell.angle_gamma   90.00
#
_symmetry.space_group_name_H-M   'P 1'
#
loop_
_entity.id
_entity.type
_entity.pdbx_description
1 polymer ?
#
loop_
_entity_poly.entity_id
_entity_poly.type
_entity_poly.pdbx_seq_one_letter_code
_entity_poly.pdbx_strand_id
1 'polypeptide(L)'
;MYKRQDYLCDAFVVNKASRYDIKGRKYIDTPQKYYFTDIGLRNARINFRQIEENHTMENIIFNELVNRDLNVDVGLVNVVQNDKNGNPIRKQLEVDFVCNKGSKRYYVQSAFAIPDSEKMAQESNSLLRIDDSFKKIIVVKDTPAPWYTEKGILVIGIYDFLLRADSLDI
;
A
#
# COMPACT_ATOMS: atom_id res chain seq x y z
N MET A 1 7.22 -10.44 23.60
CA MET A 1 6.97 -9.01 23.23
C MET A 1 5.71 -8.83 22.35
N TYR A 2 5.22 -9.88 21.67
CA TYR A 2 4.06 -9.82 20.75
C TYR A 2 2.70 -9.71 21.42
N LYS A 3 2.53 -10.17 22.64
CA LYS A 3 1.22 -10.19 23.35
C LYS A 3 0.49 -8.84 23.45
N ARG A 4 1.21 -7.72 23.51
CA ARG A 4 0.57 -6.40 23.61
C ARG A 4 -0.05 -5.94 22.29
N GLN A 5 0.56 -6.30 21.17
CA GLN A 5 0.05 -5.99 19.84
C GLN A 5 -1.19 -6.83 19.54
N ASP A 6 -1.19 -8.10 19.95
CA ASP A 6 -2.34 -8.99 19.82
C ASP A 6 -3.54 -8.43 20.60
N TYR A 7 -3.36 -7.95 21.83
CA TYR A 7 -4.44 -7.30 22.59
C TYR A 7 -5.02 -6.04 21.92
N LEU A 8 -4.21 -5.26 21.22
CA LEU A 8 -4.69 -4.10 20.46
C LEU A 8 -5.48 -4.52 19.23
N CYS A 9 -5.10 -5.61 18.59
CA CYS A 9 -5.85 -6.21 17.48
C CYS A 9 -7.18 -6.79 17.98
N ASP A 10 -7.16 -7.55 19.09
CA ASP A 10 -8.35 -8.15 19.69
C ASP A 10 -9.35 -7.08 20.17
N ALA A 11 -8.86 -5.93 20.61
CA ALA A 11 -9.67 -4.77 20.97
C ALA A 11 -10.10 -3.92 19.78
N PHE A 12 -9.79 -4.31 18.54
CA PHE A 12 -10.08 -3.56 17.31
C PHE A 12 -9.53 -2.14 17.28
N VAL A 13 -8.46 -1.86 18.04
CA VAL A 13 -7.77 -0.55 18.02
C VAL A 13 -6.86 -0.43 16.82
N VAL A 14 -6.24 -1.54 16.41
CA VAL A 14 -5.39 -1.62 15.24
C VAL A 14 -5.70 -2.88 14.43
N ASN A 15 -5.53 -2.80 13.13
CA ASN A 15 -5.52 -3.95 12.23
C ASN A 15 -4.07 -4.29 11.86
N LYS A 16 -3.79 -5.58 11.76
CA LYS A 16 -2.49 -6.10 11.36
C LYS A 16 -2.50 -6.41 9.86
N ALA A 17 -1.49 -5.92 9.13
CA ALA A 17 -1.20 -6.31 7.76
C ALA A 17 0.04 -7.21 7.73
N SER A 18 -0.12 -8.43 7.21
CA SER A 18 0.96 -9.39 7.07
C SER A 18 1.81 -9.05 5.85
N ARG A 19 3.08 -9.48 5.83
CA ARG A 19 3.94 -9.33 4.65
C ARG A 19 3.79 -10.54 3.74
N TYR A 20 3.56 -10.27 2.47
CA TYR A 20 3.38 -11.27 1.43
C TYR A 20 4.41 -11.12 0.33
N ASP A 21 5.25 -12.14 0.15
CA ASP A 21 6.17 -12.22 -1.00
C ASP A 21 5.36 -12.55 -2.27
N ILE A 22 5.21 -11.55 -3.13
CA ILE A 22 4.36 -11.65 -4.33
C ILE A 22 4.89 -12.71 -5.30
N LYS A 23 6.21 -12.77 -5.51
CA LYS A 23 6.85 -13.74 -6.40
C LYS A 23 6.95 -15.13 -5.77
N GLY A 24 7.31 -15.20 -4.49
CA GLY A 24 7.43 -16.44 -3.73
C GLY A 24 6.08 -17.04 -3.31
N ARG A 25 4.99 -16.27 -3.41
CA ARG A 25 3.62 -16.66 -3.03
C ARG A 25 3.53 -17.21 -1.61
N LYS A 26 4.21 -16.56 -0.66
CA LYS A 26 4.28 -16.97 0.74
C LYS A 26 4.24 -15.78 1.69
N TYR A 27 3.73 -16.01 2.88
CA TYR A 27 3.78 -15.03 3.95
C TYR A 27 5.16 -14.99 4.60
N ILE A 28 5.52 -13.80 5.08
CA ILE A 28 6.75 -13.54 5.85
C ILE A 28 6.34 -13.06 7.23
N ASP A 29 6.83 -13.73 8.27
CA ASP A 29 6.35 -13.56 9.63
C ASP A 29 6.65 -12.17 10.22
N THR A 30 7.76 -11.54 9.83
CA THR A 30 8.19 -10.26 10.41
C THR A 30 9.01 -9.41 9.44
N PRO A 31 9.03 -8.08 9.63
CA PRO A 31 8.18 -7.28 10.52
C PRO A 31 6.77 -7.12 9.95
N GLN A 32 5.77 -6.93 10.81
CA GLN A 32 4.38 -6.68 10.40
C GLN A 32 4.09 -5.18 10.42
N LYS A 33 3.13 -4.70 9.59
CA LYS A 33 2.58 -3.34 9.70
C LYS A 33 1.28 -3.36 10.50
N TYR A 34 1.02 -2.26 11.19
CA TYR A 34 -0.20 -2.07 11.98
C TYR A 34 -0.83 -0.74 11.59
N TYR A 35 -2.13 -0.75 11.34
CA TYR A 35 -2.91 0.42 10.96
C TYR A 35 -3.98 0.67 12.00
N PHE A 36 -4.13 1.89 12.46
CA PHE A 36 -5.20 2.26 13.38
C PHE A 36 -6.55 2.18 12.66
N THR A 37 -7.55 1.60 13.34
CA THR A 37 -8.93 1.57 12.84
C THR A 37 -9.56 2.96 12.84
N ASP A 38 -9.15 3.81 13.77
CA ASP A 38 -9.59 5.20 13.91
C ASP A 38 -8.39 6.15 13.89
N ILE A 39 -8.35 7.06 12.91
CA ILE A 39 -7.28 8.06 12.76
C ILE A 39 -7.32 9.10 13.88
N GLY A 40 -8.50 9.44 14.39
CA GLY A 40 -8.65 10.34 15.53
C GLY A 40 -7.98 9.77 16.79
N LEU A 41 -8.19 8.48 17.05
CA LEU A 41 -7.53 7.77 18.16
C LEU A 41 -6.00 7.74 17.98
N ARG A 42 -5.51 7.47 16.76
CA ARG A 42 -4.07 7.57 16.44
C ARG A 42 -3.53 8.96 16.79
N ASN A 43 -4.19 10.00 16.28
CA ASN A 43 -3.73 11.38 16.46
C ASN A 43 -3.81 11.82 17.92
N ALA A 44 -4.85 11.44 18.65
CA ALA A 44 -4.97 11.69 20.09
C ALA A 44 -3.82 11.02 20.87
N ARG A 45 -3.42 9.80 20.50
CA ARG A 45 -2.33 9.07 21.16
C ARG A 45 -0.98 9.77 21.04
N ILE A 46 -0.74 10.52 19.96
CA ILE A 46 0.46 11.36 19.76
C ILE A 46 0.21 12.83 20.14
N ASN A 47 -0.86 13.14 20.90
CA ASN A 47 -1.26 14.48 21.30
C ASN A 47 -1.40 15.46 20.11
N PHE A 48 -1.87 14.98 18.97
CA PHE A 48 -1.99 15.73 17.71
C PHE A 48 -0.69 16.40 17.24
N ARG A 49 0.46 15.86 17.67
CA ARG A 49 1.78 16.32 17.24
C ARG A 49 2.23 15.52 16.03
N GLN A 50 2.99 16.18 15.13
CA GLN A 50 3.63 15.53 13.97
C GLN A 50 2.67 14.62 13.18
N ILE A 51 1.53 15.18 12.76
CA ILE A 51 0.62 14.48 11.86
C ILE A 51 1.31 14.41 10.50
N GLU A 52 1.85 13.25 10.19
CA GLU A 52 2.44 12.96 8.89
C GLU A 52 1.32 12.58 7.93
N GLU A 53 0.97 13.51 7.02
CA GLU A 53 -0.17 13.34 6.11
C GLU A 53 -0.03 12.11 5.19
N ASN A 54 1.18 11.77 4.76
CA ASN A 54 1.46 10.58 3.97
C ASN A 54 1.10 9.29 4.71
N HIS A 55 1.53 9.12 5.96
CA HIS A 55 1.18 7.96 6.78
C HIS A 55 -0.31 7.93 7.13
N THR A 56 -0.91 9.11 7.33
CA THR A 56 -2.36 9.20 7.56
C THR A 56 -3.12 8.75 6.32
N MET A 57 -2.71 9.19 5.14
CA MET A 57 -3.32 8.78 3.87
C MET A 57 -3.18 7.26 3.64
N GLU A 58 -2.00 6.70 3.86
CA GLU A 58 -1.77 5.26 3.77
C GLU A 58 -2.70 4.47 4.71
N ASN A 59 -2.87 4.94 5.96
CA ASN A 59 -3.79 4.30 6.91
C ASN A 59 -5.27 4.42 6.47
N ILE A 60 -5.68 5.55 5.91
CA ILE A 60 -7.04 5.74 5.37
C ILE A 60 -7.30 4.77 4.21
N ILE A 61 -6.36 4.65 3.28
CA ILE A 61 -6.46 3.71 2.16
C ILE A 61 -6.58 2.27 2.68
N PHE A 62 -5.76 1.88 3.64
CA PHE A 62 -5.84 0.56 4.26
C PHE A 62 -7.24 0.29 4.84
N ASN A 63 -7.76 1.21 5.66
CA ASN A 63 -9.07 1.06 6.29
C ASN A 63 -10.20 0.95 5.24
N GLU A 64 -10.12 1.77 4.18
CA GLU A 64 -11.11 1.69 3.09
C GLU A 64 -11.07 0.35 2.36
N LEU A 65 -9.88 -0.17 2.07
CA LEU A 65 -9.73 -1.48 1.43
C LEU A 65 -10.31 -2.61 2.29
N VAL A 66 -10.10 -2.57 3.61
CA VAL A 66 -10.68 -3.52 4.56
C VAL A 66 -12.21 -3.37 4.63
N ASN A 67 -12.72 -2.13 4.66
CA ASN A 67 -14.17 -1.85 4.68
C ASN A 67 -14.88 -2.34 3.41
N ARG A 68 -14.16 -2.51 2.30
CA ARG A 68 -14.66 -3.15 1.06
C ARG A 68 -14.58 -4.67 1.08
N ASP A 69 -14.32 -5.28 2.23
CA ASP A 69 -14.16 -6.73 2.42
C ASP A 69 -12.99 -7.32 1.61
N LEU A 70 -11.91 -6.57 1.42
CA LEU A 70 -10.69 -7.07 0.84
C LEU A 70 -9.76 -7.62 1.93
N ASN A 71 -9.11 -8.75 1.65
CA ASN A 71 -7.97 -9.19 2.45
C ASN A 71 -6.75 -8.36 2.03
N VAL A 72 -6.18 -7.60 2.95
CA VAL A 72 -5.12 -6.62 2.67
C VAL A 72 -3.83 -7.02 3.35
N ASP A 73 -2.79 -7.22 2.56
CA ASP A 73 -1.44 -7.54 2.99
C ASP A 73 -0.45 -6.48 2.46
N VAL A 74 0.73 -6.39 3.06
CA VAL A 74 1.85 -5.62 2.52
C VAL A 74 2.62 -6.47 1.53
N GLY A 75 2.77 -5.97 0.30
CA GLY A 75 3.45 -6.70 -0.76
C GLY A 75 4.98 -6.53 -0.70
N LEU A 76 5.70 -7.61 -0.99
CA LEU A 76 7.15 -7.58 -1.14
C LEU A 76 7.54 -8.18 -2.49
N VAL A 77 8.41 -7.46 -3.21
CA VAL A 77 8.97 -7.89 -4.50
C VAL A 77 10.48 -7.95 -4.39
N ASN A 78 11.03 -9.16 -4.48
CA ASN A 78 12.46 -9.36 -4.50
C ASN A 78 13.02 -9.08 -5.89
N VAL A 79 13.99 -8.17 -6.00
CA VAL A 79 14.67 -7.81 -7.24
C VAL A 79 16.17 -7.98 -7.08
N VAL A 80 16.83 -8.31 -8.18
CA VAL A 80 18.29 -8.31 -8.25
C VAL A 80 18.70 -7.06 -9.01
N GLN A 81 19.57 -6.27 -8.43
CA GLN A 81 20.17 -5.08 -9.05
C GLN A 81 21.67 -5.17 -8.91
N ASN A 82 22.41 -4.56 -9.82
CA ASN A 82 23.86 -4.45 -9.66
C ASN A 82 24.21 -3.25 -8.76
N ASP A 83 25.19 -3.44 -7.91
CA ASP A 83 25.80 -2.37 -7.12
C ASP A 83 26.65 -1.46 -8.02
N LYS A 84 27.27 -0.43 -7.43
CA LYS A 84 28.17 0.50 -8.15
C LYS A 84 29.39 -0.18 -8.75
N ASN A 85 29.73 -1.40 -8.30
CA ASN A 85 30.88 -2.19 -8.75
C ASN A 85 30.45 -3.30 -9.72
N GLY A 86 29.16 -3.36 -10.13
CA GLY A 86 28.63 -4.38 -11.03
C GLY A 86 28.24 -5.71 -10.35
N ASN A 87 28.37 -5.83 -9.04
CA ASN A 87 27.99 -7.07 -8.33
C ASN A 87 26.49 -7.15 -8.11
N PRO A 88 25.86 -8.34 -8.27
CA PRO A 88 24.45 -8.51 -8.05
C PRO A 88 24.11 -8.43 -6.56
N ILE A 89 23.26 -7.45 -6.19
CA ILE A 89 22.70 -7.32 -4.86
C ILE A 89 21.20 -7.60 -4.91
N ARG A 90 20.71 -8.30 -3.90
CA ARG A 90 19.27 -8.51 -3.71
C ARG A 90 18.69 -7.31 -2.99
N LYS A 91 17.65 -6.70 -3.59
CA LYS A 91 16.88 -5.62 -2.98
C LYS A 91 15.44 -6.06 -2.86
N GLN A 92 14.80 -5.70 -1.76
CA GLN A 92 13.38 -5.91 -1.56
C GLN A 92 12.67 -4.58 -1.76
N LEU A 93 11.68 -4.57 -2.65
CA LEU A 93 10.78 -3.44 -2.88
C LEU A 93 9.46 -3.74 -2.19
N GLU A 94 8.87 -2.73 -1.57
CA GLU A 94 7.57 -2.82 -0.92
C GLU A 94 6.48 -2.32 -1.86
N VAL A 95 5.34 -2.99 -1.84
CA VAL A 95 4.06 -2.53 -2.36
C VAL A 95 3.16 -2.35 -1.16
N ASP A 96 2.61 -1.16 -0.98
CA ASP A 96 1.89 -0.84 0.26
C ASP A 96 0.77 -1.83 0.53
N PHE A 97 -0.02 -2.19 -0.50
CA PHE A 97 -1.12 -3.12 -0.33
C PHE A 97 -1.25 -4.13 -1.47
N VAL A 98 -1.37 -5.39 -1.09
CA VAL A 98 -1.84 -6.50 -1.93
C VAL A 98 -3.24 -6.87 -1.45
N CYS A 99 -4.24 -6.62 -2.28
CA CYS A 99 -5.64 -6.76 -1.90
C CYS A 99 -6.26 -7.94 -2.66
N ASN A 100 -6.89 -8.85 -1.94
CA ASN A 100 -7.51 -10.04 -2.52
C ASN A 100 -8.99 -10.13 -2.11
N LYS A 101 -9.87 -10.43 -3.09
CA LYS A 101 -11.28 -10.76 -2.86
C LYS A 101 -11.75 -11.77 -3.91
N GLY A 102 -11.95 -13.02 -3.51
CA GLY A 102 -12.27 -14.09 -4.44
C GLY A 102 -11.16 -14.27 -5.50
N SER A 103 -11.51 -14.14 -6.78
CA SER A 103 -10.57 -14.22 -7.90
C SER A 103 -9.91 -12.88 -8.25
N LYS A 104 -10.35 -11.77 -7.65
CA LYS A 104 -9.80 -10.43 -7.90
C LYS A 104 -8.58 -10.19 -7.01
N ARG A 105 -7.58 -9.57 -7.60
CA ARG A 105 -6.39 -9.04 -6.93
C ARG A 105 -6.08 -7.64 -7.42
N TYR A 106 -5.67 -6.78 -6.49
CA TYR A 106 -5.23 -5.42 -6.78
C TYR A 106 -3.91 -5.16 -6.05
N TYR A 107 -3.03 -4.39 -6.69
CA TYR A 107 -1.81 -3.86 -6.09
C TYR A 107 -1.99 -2.37 -5.95
N VAL A 108 -1.95 -1.86 -4.72
CA VAL A 108 -2.21 -0.45 -4.43
C VAL A 108 -0.99 0.16 -3.76
N GLN A 109 -0.55 1.30 -4.29
CA GLN A 109 0.53 2.12 -3.74
C GLN A 109 -0.05 3.45 -3.29
N SER A 110 0.34 3.93 -2.11
CA SER A 110 0.00 5.25 -1.60
C SER A 110 1.13 6.22 -1.91
N ALA A 111 0.87 7.23 -2.73
CA ALA A 111 1.82 8.27 -3.07
C ALA A 111 1.22 9.65 -2.80
N PHE A 112 1.66 10.32 -1.73
CA PHE A 112 1.06 11.58 -1.30
C PHE A 112 1.05 12.64 -2.41
N ALA A 113 2.18 12.82 -3.12
CA ALA A 113 2.29 13.70 -4.27
C ALA A 113 3.24 13.12 -5.31
N ILE A 114 2.94 13.36 -6.57
CA ILE A 114 3.78 12.98 -7.72
C ILE A 114 4.04 14.26 -8.54
N PRO A 115 5.01 15.09 -8.13
CA PRO A 115 5.26 16.37 -8.77
C PRO A 115 5.90 16.25 -10.15
N ASP A 116 6.58 15.14 -10.43
CA ASP A 116 7.35 14.93 -11.65
C ASP A 116 7.45 13.46 -12.08
N SER A 117 8.07 13.25 -13.25
CA SER A 117 8.26 11.92 -13.83
C SER A 117 9.23 11.04 -13.04
N GLU A 118 10.20 11.63 -12.34
CA GLU A 118 11.15 10.88 -11.52
C GLU A 118 10.43 10.27 -10.31
N LYS A 119 9.60 11.06 -9.63
CA LYS A 119 8.77 10.58 -8.52
C LYS A 119 7.76 9.53 -8.99
N MET A 120 7.14 9.73 -10.16
CA MET A 120 6.27 8.71 -10.78
C MET A 120 7.02 7.42 -11.03
N ALA A 121 8.23 7.47 -11.56
CA ALA A 121 9.05 6.28 -11.80
C ALA A 121 9.42 5.57 -10.49
N GLN A 122 9.72 6.33 -9.43
CA GLN A 122 10.01 5.80 -8.10
C GLN A 122 8.80 5.05 -7.53
N GLU A 123 7.61 5.66 -7.49
CA GLU A 123 6.39 5.07 -6.95
C GLU A 123 5.89 3.88 -7.77
N SER A 124 6.09 3.92 -9.09
CA SER A 124 5.73 2.83 -9.99
C SER A 124 6.69 1.65 -9.95
N ASN A 125 7.90 1.81 -9.43
CA ASN A 125 8.97 0.82 -9.58
C ASN A 125 8.62 -0.55 -8.98
N SER A 126 8.04 -0.59 -7.78
CA SER A 126 7.62 -1.84 -7.14
C SER A 126 6.53 -2.54 -7.94
N LEU A 127 5.54 -1.80 -8.40
CA LEU A 127 4.40 -2.30 -9.19
C LEU A 127 4.85 -2.85 -10.54
N LEU A 128 5.80 -2.20 -11.21
CA LEU A 128 6.32 -2.61 -12.51
C LEU A 128 7.22 -3.88 -12.45
N ARG A 129 7.65 -4.28 -11.26
CA ARG A 129 8.41 -5.51 -11.04
C ARG A 129 7.52 -6.73 -10.77
N ILE A 130 6.20 -6.53 -10.71
CA ILE A 130 5.21 -7.59 -10.58
C ILE A 130 4.83 -8.04 -11.99
N ASP A 131 5.17 -9.30 -12.30
CA ASP A 131 4.98 -9.90 -13.62
C ASP A 131 3.67 -10.70 -13.64
N ASP A 132 2.54 -9.98 -13.47
CA ASP A 132 1.20 -10.51 -13.64
C ASP A 132 0.26 -9.43 -14.20
N SER A 133 -0.95 -9.85 -14.61
CA SER A 133 -1.96 -9.00 -15.24
C SER A 133 -2.94 -8.38 -14.26
N PHE A 134 -2.76 -8.56 -12.96
CA PHE A 134 -3.64 -7.94 -11.99
C PHE A 134 -3.47 -6.42 -11.94
N LYS A 135 -4.53 -5.75 -11.57
CA LYS A 135 -4.61 -4.30 -11.63
C LYS A 135 -3.63 -3.64 -10.65
N LYS A 136 -2.94 -2.62 -11.15
CA LYS A 136 -1.95 -1.83 -10.41
C LYS A 136 -2.48 -0.41 -10.30
N ILE A 137 -2.52 0.12 -9.09
CA ILE A 137 -3.16 1.39 -8.76
C ILE A 137 -2.20 2.22 -7.91
N ILE A 138 -2.07 3.50 -8.22
CA ILE A 138 -1.42 4.50 -7.36
C ILE A 138 -2.49 5.47 -6.90
N VAL A 139 -2.69 5.56 -5.58
CA VAL A 139 -3.58 6.54 -4.98
C VAL A 139 -2.75 7.75 -4.58
N VAL A 140 -3.16 8.92 -5.09
CA VAL A 140 -2.49 10.21 -4.80
C VAL A 140 -3.41 11.11 -3.99
N LYS A 141 -2.84 12.12 -3.29
CA LYS A 141 -3.65 13.08 -2.53
C LYS A 141 -4.62 13.82 -3.45
N ASP A 142 -4.13 14.27 -4.60
CA ASP A 142 -4.90 15.10 -5.50
C ASP A 142 -4.56 14.83 -6.97
N THR A 143 -5.60 14.75 -7.80
CA THR A 143 -5.51 14.71 -9.27
C THR A 143 -6.85 15.17 -9.85
N PRO A 144 -6.86 15.88 -10.98
CA PRO A 144 -8.10 16.37 -11.60
C PRO A 144 -9.09 15.27 -11.97
N ALA A 145 -8.60 14.11 -12.39
CA ALA A 145 -9.38 12.93 -12.73
C ALA A 145 -8.51 11.68 -12.70
N PRO A 146 -9.09 10.48 -12.54
CA PRO A 146 -8.36 9.23 -12.73
C PRO A 146 -7.81 9.11 -14.16
N TRP A 147 -6.58 8.60 -14.28
CA TRP A 147 -5.91 8.39 -15.56
C TRP A 147 -4.99 7.18 -15.53
N TYR A 148 -4.60 6.70 -16.70
CA TYR A 148 -3.68 5.57 -16.83
C TYR A 148 -2.30 6.02 -17.32
N THR A 149 -1.26 5.48 -16.70
CA THR A 149 0.09 5.61 -17.24
C THR A 149 0.23 4.79 -18.52
N GLU A 150 1.26 5.09 -19.33
CA GLU A 150 1.60 4.28 -20.52
C GLU A 150 1.83 2.79 -20.21
N LYS A 151 2.14 2.46 -18.96
CA LYS A 151 2.37 1.09 -18.47
C LYS A 151 1.12 0.45 -17.86
N GLY A 152 -0.06 1.07 -18.02
CA GLY A 152 -1.34 0.54 -17.56
C GLY A 152 -1.56 0.61 -16.05
N ILE A 153 -0.83 1.47 -15.32
CA ILE A 153 -1.08 1.73 -13.90
C ILE A 153 -2.14 2.82 -13.80
N LEU A 154 -3.22 2.55 -13.07
CA LEU A 154 -4.24 3.54 -12.75
C LEU A 154 -3.71 4.52 -11.70
N VAL A 155 -3.79 5.81 -11.96
CA VAL A 155 -3.55 6.88 -10.98
C VAL A 155 -4.88 7.52 -10.62
N ILE A 156 -5.21 7.56 -9.34
CA ILE A 156 -6.51 8.03 -8.84
C ILE A 156 -6.31 8.91 -7.60
N GLY A 157 -7.09 9.98 -7.49
CA GLY A 157 -7.11 10.83 -6.29
C GLY A 157 -7.77 10.14 -5.10
N ILE A 158 -7.34 10.49 -3.88
CA ILE A 158 -7.89 9.90 -2.65
C ILE A 158 -9.41 10.06 -2.54
N TYR A 159 -9.96 11.21 -2.96
CA TYR A 159 -11.41 11.46 -2.90
C TYR A 159 -12.17 10.57 -3.88
N ASP A 160 -11.71 10.43 -5.12
CA ASP A 160 -12.31 9.49 -6.08
C ASP A 160 -12.17 8.04 -5.59
N PHE A 161 -11.02 7.70 -5.02
CA PHE A 161 -10.79 6.37 -4.45
C PHE A 161 -11.80 6.06 -3.33
N LEU A 162 -12.07 6.99 -2.42
CA LEU A 162 -12.96 6.79 -1.27
C LEU A 162 -14.45 6.85 -1.64
N LEU A 163 -14.83 7.77 -2.54
CA LEU A 163 -16.24 8.08 -2.80
C LEU A 163 -16.86 7.23 -3.92
N ARG A 164 -16.03 6.66 -4.80
CA ARG A 164 -16.53 5.82 -5.91
C ARG A 164 -16.46 4.35 -5.55
N ALA A 165 -17.59 3.68 -5.57
CA ALA A 165 -17.67 2.23 -5.29
C ALA A 165 -16.88 1.39 -6.31
N ASP A 166 -16.75 1.87 -7.56
CA ASP A 166 -16.05 1.22 -8.67
C ASP A 166 -14.58 1.64 -8.81
N SER A 167 -14.03 2.41 -7.87
CA SER A 167 -12.70 3.01 -7.99
C SER A 167 -11.54 2.02 -8.19
N LEU A 168 -11.72 0.77 -7.80
CA LEU A 168 -10.74 -0.30 -8.05
C LEU A 168 -10.93 -0.95 -9.44
N ASP A 169 -12.08 -0.78 -10.07
CA ASP A 169 -12.46 -1.47 -11.32
C ASP A 169 -12.59 -0.52 -12.53
N ILE A 170 -12.26 0.79 -12.35
CA ILE A 170 -12.23 1.78 -13.43
C ILE A 170 -11.31 1.33 -14.58
#